data_4dfbab1147d8a5ac9956f31919b5482e
#
_entry.id   4dfbab1147d8a5ac9956f31919b5482e
#
_cell.length_a   1.000
_cell.length_b   1.000
_cell.length_c   1.000
_cell.angle_alpha   90.00
_cell.angle_beta   90.00
_cell.angle_gamma   90.00
#
_symmetry.space_group_name_H-M   'P 1'
#
loop_
_entity.id
_entity.type
_entity.pdbx_description
1 polymer ?
#
loop_
_entity_poly.entity_id
_entity_poly.type
_entity_poly.pdbx_seq_one_letter_code
_entity_poly.pdbx_strand_id
1 'polypeptide(L)'
;MQRKGVVVVGSHVQGLFMRVSHFPTADETVLGWDFQEALDGGKGSHQAIACARLGLPTHFVGKVGQDRLGDSGASWMAEAGVALPYLTRSQKTATGCGFVMINPEGIPAMTTAMGANAEFSREDVDRAEPILSQAKLVVITLEIPITTALYAARLAKSLGAFTILTPGPAEALHSSDLAGVDLLVPNENEASTLLGALGNSQQEPGQLARGLREFFGLERVVITLGEKGAFVADGKTARRLPGFKVTAADTVGAGDAFTAGLAFGLYHEASLVDATIFGCLTGARAVTVQESIRGFGTLTEISEFRKAHGFAIPERLQAVIELNPRPKNNAEGEGAKP
;
A
#
# COMPACT_ATOMS: atom_id res chain seq x y z
N MET A 1 4.43 -18.75 -21.45
CA MET A 1 3.48 -17.61 -21.50
C MET A 1 4.09 -16.40 -20.86
N GLN A 2 3.91 -15.21 -21.45
CA GLN A 2 4.37 -13.97 -20.81
C GLN A 2 3.50 -13.66 -19.60
N ARG A 3 4.13 -13.48 -18.40
CA ARG A 3 3.44 -13.13 -17.16
C ARG A 3 2.81 -11.74 -17.27
N LYS A 4 1.60 -11.60 -16.74
CA LYS A 4 0.84 -10.35 -16.84
C LYS A 4 0.12 -10.08 -15.52
N GLY A 5 0.02 -8.79 -15.18
CA GLY A 5 -0.73 -8.32 -14.04
C GLY A 5 0.04 -8.27 -12.72
N VAL A 6 -0.62 -7.66 -11.78
CA VAL A 6 -0.19 -7.51 -10.38
C VAL A 6 -1.18 -8.24 -9.51
N VAL A 7 -0.70 -9.03 -8.55
CA VAL A 7 -1.52 -9.61 -7.51
C VAL A 7 -1.14 -8.94 -6.19
N VAL A 8 -2.12 -8.41 -5.48
CA VAL A 8 -1.91 -7.86 -4.14
C VAL A 8 -2.49 -8.85 -3.13
N VAL A 9 -1.64 -9.33 -2.22
CA VAL A 9 -2.00 -10.22 -1.11
C VAL A 9 -1.96 -9.40 0.18
N GLY A 10 -3.12 -9.21 0.82
CA GLY A 10 -3.16 -8.35 2.00
C GLY A 10 -4.55 -8.16 2.59
N SER A 11 -4.67 -7.13 3.41
CA SER A 11 -5.84 -6.79 4.20
C SER A 11 -6.83 -5.88 3.47
N HIS A 12 -8.05 -5.92 3.96
CA HIS A 12 -9.02 -4.83 3.83
C HIS A 12 -9.53 -4.42 5.20
N VAL A 13 -9.52 -3.13 5.50
CA VAL A 13 -9.99 -2.54 6.78
C VAL A 13 -10.88 -1.35 6.45
N GLN A 14 -12.13 -1.36 6.90
CA GLN A 14 -13.04 -0.24 6.75
C GLN A 14 -12.68 0.89 7.70
N GLY A 15 -12.46 2.10 7.18
CA GLY A 15 -12.24 3.30 7.99
C GLY A 15 -13.55 3.87 8.53
N LEU A 16 -13.60 4.13 9.84
CA LEU A 16 -14.72 4.77 10.55
C LEU A 16 -14.17 6.00 11.26
N PHE A 17 -14.63 7.19 10.86
CA PHE A 17 -14.11 8.46 11.37
C PHE A 17 -15.17 9.20 12.15
N MET A 18 -14.79 9.91 13.21
CA MET A 18 -15.62 10.85 13.90
C MET A 18 -14.79 11.98 14.55
N ARG A 19 -15.41 13.11 14.78
CA ARG A 19 -14.84 14.17 15.59
C ARG A 19 -15.31 14.04 17.03
N VAL A 20 -14.43 14.36 17.96
CA VAL A 20 -14.72 14.34 19.40
C VAL A 20 -14.16 15.61 20.04
N SER A 21 -14.76 16.07 21.15
CA SER A 21 -14.24 17.22 21.92
C SER A 21 -12.90 16.92 22.62
N HIS A 22 -12.70 15.66 23.00
CA HIS A 22 -11.47 15.10 23.56
C HIS A 22 -11.50 13.59 23.43
N PHE A 23 -10.36 12.91 23.58
CA PHE A 23 -10.35 11.45 23.57
C PHE A 23 -10.92 10.87 24.85
N PRO A 24 -11.84 9.88 24.78
CA PRO A 24 -12.41 9.28 25.98
C PRO A 24 -11.36 8.64 26.87
N THR A 25 -11.50 8.84 28.19
CA THR A 25 -10.79 8.10 29.21
C THR A 25 -11.56 6.84 29.60
N ALA A 26 -11.00 6.01 30.50
CA ALA A 26 -11.72 4.83 30.99
C ALA A 26 -13.06 5.22 31.65
N ASP A 27 -14.10 4.45 31.34
CA ASP A 27 -15.49 4.65 31.83
C ASP A 27 -16.16 5.96 31.38
N GLU A 28 -15.60 6.67 30.42
CA GLU A 28 -16.14 7.91 29.88
C GLU A 28 -16.87 7.67 28.54
N THR A 29 -18.03 8.29 28.36
CA THR A 29 -18.70 8.39 27.06
C THR A 29 -18.63 9.81 26.55
N VAL A 30 -17.87 10.01 25.47
CA VAL A 30 -17.77 11.29 24.79
C VAL A 30 -18.72 11.31 23.60
N LEU A 31 -19.56 12.36 23.48
CA LEU A 31 -20.41 12.53 22.31
C LEU A 31 -19.58 13.03 21.13
N GLY A 32 -19.51 12.22 20.07
CA GLY A 32 -18.88 12.58 18.82
C GLY A 32 -19.88 13.18 17.82
N TRP A 33 -19.36 13.81 16.78
CA TRP A 33 -20.11 14.34 15.64
C TRP A 33 -19.36 14.06 14.34
N ASP A 34 -19.96 14.38 13.21
CA ASP A 34 -19.37 14.25 11.86
C ASP A 34 -18.88 12.81 11.60
N PHE A 35 -19.74 11.83 11.91
CA PHE A 35 -19.42 10.42 11.65
C PHE A 35 -19.36 10.15 10.15
N GLN A 36 -18.30 9.52 9.70
CA GLN A 36 -18.10 9.15 8.29
C GLN A 36 -17.58 7.72 8.17
N GLU A 37 -18.16 6.98 7.24
CA GLU A 37 -17.52 5.80 6.68
C GLU A 37 -16.62 6.29 5.54
N ALA A 38 -15.32 6.31 5.77
CA ALA A 38 -14.41 6.75 4.74
C ALA A 38 -14.22 5.65 3.68
N LEU A 39 -13.97 6.09 2.46
CA LEU A 39 -13.41 5.28 1.39
C LEU A 39 -11.96 4.92 1.75
N ASP A 40 -11.79 4.29 2.91
CA ASP A 40 -10.47 3.98 3.45
C ASP A 40 -10.41 2.50 3.76
N GLY A 41 -9.38 1.84 3.27
CA GLY A 41 -9.20 0.41 3.37
C GLY A 41 -7.83 0.09 3.96
N GLY A 42 -7.57 -1.17 4.33
CA GLY A 42 -6.25 -1.59 4.77
C GLY A 42 -5.19 -1.46 3.66
N LYS A 43 -3.92 -1.57 4.02
CA LYS A 43 -2.78 -1.43 3.07
C LYS A 43 -2.94 -2.29 1.82
N GLY A 44 -3.46 -3.51 1.96
CA GLY A 44 -3.68 -4.41 0.81
C GLY A 44 -4.67 -3.84 -0.20
N SER A 45 -5.89 -3.46 0.24
CA SER A 45 -6.89 -2.87 -0.65
C SER A 45 -6.45 -1.51 -1.20
N HIS A 46 -5.76 -0.67 -0.41
CA HIS A 46 -5.16 0.59 -0.88
C HIS A 46 -4.19 0.35 -2.04
N GLN A 47 -3.24 -0.56 -1.88
CA GLN A 47 -2.24 -0.85 -2.91
C GLN A 47 -2.87 -1.46 -4.16
N ALA A 48 -3.90 -2.31 -4.00
CA ALA A 48 -4.63 -2.89 -5.12
C ALA A 48 -5.39 -1.81 -5.92
N ILE A 49 -6.12 -0.93 -5.23
CA ILE A 49 -6.84 0.19 -5.84
C ILE A 49 -5.86 1.13 -6.56
N ALA A 50 -4.76 1.52 -5.90
CA ALA A 50 -3.76 2.40 -6.48
C ALA A 50 -3.10 1.77 -7.73
N CYS A 51 -2.77 0.48 -7.72
CA CYS A 51 -2.26 -0.24 -8.89
C CYS A 51 -3.28 -0.24 -10.04
N ALA A 52 -4.54 -0.55 -9.76
CA ALA A 52 -5.59 -0.59 -10.78
C ALA A 52 -5.83 0.79 -11.41
N ARG A 53 -5.84 1.86 -10.61
CA ARG A 53 -5.96 3.25 -11.10
C ARG A 53 -4.80 3.66 -12.00
N LEU A 54 -3.60 3.18 -11.74
CA LEU A 54 -2.46 3.33 -12.64
C LEU A 54 -2.57 2.44 -13.90
N GLY A 55 -3.67 1.70 -14.08
CA GLY A 55 -3.93 0.91 -15.27
C GLY A 55 -3.27 -0.45 -15.28
N LEU A 56 -2.73 -0.92 -14.18
CA LEU A 56 -2.21 -2.27 -14.08
C LEU A 56 -3.36 -3.28 -13.97
N PRO A 57 -3.34 -4.40 -14.72
CA PRO A 57 -4.27 -5.50 -14.48
C PRO A 57 -4.05 -6.05 -13.07
N THR A 58 -4.95 -5.76 -12.15
CA THR A 58 -4.75 -6.00 -10.72
C THR A 58 -5.77 -6.99 -10.17
N HIS A 59 -5.29 -7.96 -9.38
CA HIS A 59 -6.10 -8.88 -8.60
C HIS A 59 -5.82 -8.67 -7.12
N PHE A 60 -6.85 -8.81 -6.31
CA PHE A 60 -6.72 -8.79 -4.86
C PHE A 60 -6.98 -10.18 -4.27
N VAL A 61 -6.12 -10.59 -3.36
CA VAL A 61 -6.21 -11.85 -2.61
C VAL A 61 -6.23 -11.52 -1.13
N GLY A 62 -7.34 -11.75 -0.47
CA GLY A 62 -7.55 -11.38 0.92
C GLY A 62 -8.85 -11.94 1.48
N LYS A 63 -9.23 -11.48 2.67
CA LYS A 63 -10.44 -11.94 3.35
C LYS A 63 -11.19 -10.81 4.01
N VAL A 64 -12.52 -10.79 3.81
CA VAL A 64 -13.45 -9.88 4.48
C VAL A 64 -14.54 -10.69 5.22
N GLY A 65 -15.32 -10.04 6.05
CA GLY A 65 -16.50 -10.65 6.65
C GLY A 65 -17.65 -10.82 5.65
N GLN A 66 -18.64 -11.62 6.03
CA GLN A 66 -19.90 -11.70 5.29
C GLN A 66 -20.87 -10.64 5.86
N ASP A 67 -20.50 -9.37 5.69
CA ASP A 67 -21.19 -8.21 6.24
C ASP A 67 -21.16 -7.01 5.27
N ARG A 68 -21.90 -5.95 5.63
CA ARG A 68 -22.01 -4.72 4.83
C ARG A 68 -20.64 -4.05 4.59
N LEU A 69 -19.73 -4.07 5.55
CA LEU A 69 -18.41 -3.45 5.41
C LEU A 69 -17.57 -4.21 4.38
N GLY A 70 -17.66 -5.55 4.38
CA GLY A 70 -17.01 -6.38 3.36
C GLY A 70 -17.59 -6.19 1.95
N ASP A 71 -18.92 -5.95 1.86
CA ASP A 71 -19.57 -5.63 0.59
C ASP A 71 -19.14 -4.26 0.06
N SER A 72 -19.10 -3.24 0.92
CA SER A 72 -18.62 -1.90 0.56
C SER A 72 -17.17 -1.93 0.07
N GLY A 73 -16.27 -2.60 0.80
CA GLY A 73 -14.87 -2.73 0.41
C GLY A 73 -14.68 -3.45 -0.93
N ALA A 74 -15.44 -4.53 -1.15
CA ALA A 74 -15.43 -5.24 -2.44
C ALA A 74 -15.93 -4.34 -3.59
N SER A 75 -17.00 -3.56 -3.37
CA SER A 75 -17.51 -2.61 -4.37
C SER A 75 -16.46 -1.58 -4.76
N TRP A 76 -15.83 -0.93 -3.79
CA TRP A 76 -14.80 0.08 -4.06
C TRP A 76 -13.60 -0.46 -4.82
N MET A 77 -13.13 -1.65 -4.45
CA MET A 77 -12.06 -2.30 -5.20
C MET A 77 -12.49 -2.62 -6.63
N ALA A 78 -13.69 -3.15 -6.83
CA ALA A 78 -14.22 -3.47 -8.15
C ALA A 78 -14.42 -2.21 -9.02
N GLU A 79 -14.95 -1.13 -8.46
CA GLU A 79 -15.12 0.17 -9.13
C GLU A 79 -13.78 0.77 -9.58
N ALA A 80 -12.72 0.55 -8.80
CA ALA A 80 -11.36 0.92 -9.18
C ALA A 80 -10.75 0.01 -10.27
N GLY A 81 -11.41 -1.08 -10.64
CA GLY A 81 -10.95 -2.04 -11.65
C GLY A 81 -10.12 -3.20 -11.10
N VAL A 82 -10.17 -3.45 -9.79
CA VAL A 82 -9.52 -4.61 -9.16
C VAL A 82 -10.38 -5.86 -9.36
N ALA A 83 -9.78 -6.94 -9.86
CA ALA A 83 -10.43 -8.24 -9.97
C ALA A 83 -10.41 -8.99 -8.62
N LEU A 84 -11.55 -9.53 -8.19
CA LEU A 84 -11.77 -10.08 -6.85
C LEU A 84 -12.12 -11.59 -6.80
N PRO A 85 -11.74 -12.44 -7.78
CA PRO A 85 -12.17 -13.87 -7.76
C PRO A 85 -11.59 -14.64 -6.56
N TYR A 86 -10.58 -14.09 -5.89
CA TYR A 86 -9.91 -14.69 -4.74
C TYR A 86 -10.11 -13.88 -3.43
N LEU A 87 -11.07 -12.97 -3.42
CA LEU A 87 -11.56 -12.35 -2.18
C LEU A 87 -12.46 -13.36 -1.47
N THR A 88 -12.01 -13.88 -0.34
CA THR A 88 -12.77 -14.85 0.46
C THR A 88 -13.58 -14.16 1.57
N ARG A 89 -14.62 -14.84 2.07
CA ARG A 89 -15.49 -14.29 3.11
C ARG A 89 -15.50 -15.17 4.35
N SER A 90 -15.26 -14.57 5.50
CA SER A 90 -15.46 -15.22 6.78
C SER A 90 -16.95 -15.26 7.14
N GLN A 91 -17.41 -16.40 7.61
CA GLN A 91 -18.75 -16.57 8.20
C GLN A 91 -18.75 -16.41 9.73
N LYS A 92 -17.55 -16.26 10.32
CA LYS A 92 -17.36 -16.25 11.78
C LYS A 92 -16.98 -14.87 12.30
N THR A 93 -16.23 -14.13 11.52
CA THR A 93 -15.61 -12.87 11.95
C THR A 93 -16.00 -11.75 10.99
N ALA A 94 -16.36 -10.60 11.55
CA ALA A 94 -16.69 -9.40 10.77
C ALA A 94 -15.47 -8.87 9.99
N THR A 95 -15.72 -8.05 8.99
CA THR A 95 -14.70 -7.31 8.26
C THR A 95 -13.87 -6.46 9.22
N GLY A 96 -12.57 -6.36 8.98
CA GLY A 96 -11.69 -5.48 9.75
C GLY A 96 -12.16 -4.03 9.68
N CYS A 97 -12.08 -3.31 10.80
CA CYS A 97 -12.40 -1.90 10.85
C CYS A 97 -11.39 -1.10 11.66
N GLY A 98 -11.10 0.12 11.20
CA GLY A 98 -10.28 1.10 11.88
C GLY A 98 -11.15 2.23 12.41
N PHE A 99 -11.04 2.56 13.68
CA PHE A 99 -11.72 3.68 14.30
C PHE A 99 -10.74 4.84 14.44
N VAL A 100 -11.11 6.00 13.91
CA VAL A 100 -10.31 7.23 13.97
C VAL A 100 -11.14 8.31 14.64
N MET A 101 -10.72 8.73 15.83
CA MET A 101 -11.26 9.90 16.51
C MET A 101 -10.35 11.09 16.28
N ILE A 102 -10.90 12.24 15.92
CA ILE A 102 -10.13 13.47 15.66
C ILE A 102 -10.56 14.53 16.67
N ASN A 103 -9.62 15.04 17.44
CA ASN A 103 -9.87 16.11 18.41
C ASN A 103 -9.93 17.51 17.74
N PRO A 104 -10.29 18.60 18.47
CA PRO A 104 -10.38 19.95 17.91
C PRO A 104 -9.05 20.48 17.34
N GLU A 105 -7.93 19.99 17.82
CA GLU A 105 -6.59 20.34 17.32
C GLU A 105 -6.23 19.60 16.03
N GLY A 106 -7.13 18.72 15.53
CA GLY A 106 -6.90 17.92 14.35
C GLY A 106 -5.99 16.69 14.59
N ILE A 107 -5.71 16.35 15.84
CA ILE A 107 -4.87 15.21 16.20
C ILE A 107 -5.74 13.94 16.17
N PRO A 108 -5.33 12.88 15.43
CA PRO A 108 -6.07 11.62 15.42
C PRO A 108 -5.65 10.70 16.56
N ALA A 109 -6.62 9.95 17.10
CA ALA A 109 -6.39 8.72 17.86
C ALA A 109 -7.03 7.55 17.11
N MET A 110 -6.28 6.49 16.90
CA MET A 110 -6.69 5.38 16.04
C MET A 110 -6.60 4.04 16.76
N THR A 111 -7.56 3.17 16.48
CA THR A 111 -7.50 1.75 16.84
C THR A 111 -8.01 0.92 15.67
N THR A 112 -7.50 -0.30 15.51
CA THR A 112 -7.87 -1.17 14.40
C THR A 112 -8.16 -2.57 14.91
N ALA A 113 -9.34 -3.09 14.52
CA ALA A 113 -9.67 -4.50 14.65
C ALA A 113 -9.45 -5.19 13.31
N MET A 114 -8.54 -6.14 13.26
CA MET A 114 -8.20 -6.83 12.01
C MET A 114 -9.34 -7.70 11.46
N GLY A 115 -10.27 -8.14 12.31
CA GLY A 115 -11.44 -8.89 11.88
C GLY A 115 -11.08 -10.12 11.04
N ALA A 116 -11.80 -10.31 9.94
CA ALA A 116 -11.58 -11.43 9.01
C ALA A 116 -10.16 -11.51 8.43
N ASN A 117 -9.41 -10.40 8.38
CA ASN A 117 -8.01 -10.43 7.95
C ASN A 117 -7.17 -11.37 8.81
N ALA A 118 -7.47 -11.47 10.12
CA ALA A 118 -6.76 -12.36 11.04
C ALA A 118 -7.02 -13.86 10.76
N GLU A 119 -8.09 -14.20 10.03
CA GLU A 119 -8.41 -15.56 9.60
C GLU A 119 -7.85 -15.92 8.22
N PHE A 120 -7.16 -14.98 7.55
CA PHE A 120 -6.58 -15.25 6.25
C PHE A 120 -5.51 -16.33 6.36
N SER A 121 -5.67 -17.43 5.62
CA SER A 121 -4.94 -18.67 5.83
C SER A 121 -4.11 -19.08 4.61
N ARG A 122 -3.28 -20.12 4.77
CA ARG A 122 -2.54 -20.73 3.66
C ARG A 122 -3.47 -21.29 2.59
N GLU A 123 -4.59 -21.88 2.99
CA GLU A 123 -5.59 -22.43 2.08
C GLU A 123 -6.22 -21.33 1.22
N ASP A 124 -6.36 -20.10 1.75
CA ASP A 124 -6.83 -18.96 0.95
C ASP A 124 -5.77 -18.55 -0.10
N VAL A 125 -4.48 -18.63 0.25
CA VAL A 125 -3.36 -18.37 -0.68
C VAL A 125 -3.28 -19.48 -1.75
N ASP A 126 -3.42 -20.76 -1.36
CA ASP A 126 -3.37 -21.90 -2.28
C ASP A 126 -4.48 -21.82 -3.33
N ARG A 127 -5.68 -21.38 -2.95
CA ARG A 127 -6.77 -21.11 -3.91
C ARG A 127 -6.40 -20.07 -4.95
N ALA A 128 -5.52 -19.13 -4.63
CA ALA A 128 -5.05 -18.08 -5.53
C ALA A 128 -3.83 -18.51 -6.37
N GLU A 129 -3.29 -19.72 -6.21
CA GLU A 129 -2.14 -20.22 -6.99
C GLU A 129 -2.30 -20.01 -8.51
N PRO A 130 -3.50 -20.26 -9.13
CA PRO A 130 -3.67 -20.04 -10.56
C PRO A 130 -3.38 -18.61 -11.01
N ILE A 131 -3.71 -17.59 -10.21
CA ILE A 131 -3.40 -16.21 -10.57
C ILE A 131 -1.98 -15.82 -10.15
N LEU A 132 -1.48 -16.32 -9.03
CA LEU A 132 -0.10 -16.11 -8.60
C LEU A 132 0.89 -16.63 -9.66
N SER A 133 0.60 -17.78 -10.28
CA SER A 133 1.43 -18.36 -11.35
C SER A 133 1.49 -17.53 -12.63
N GLN A 134 0.49 -16.67 -12.87
CA GLN A 134 0.40 -15.79 -14.03
C GLN A 134 0.93 -14.38 -13.73
N ALA A 135 1.06 -14.01 -12.47
CA ALA A 135 1.44 -12.66 -12.06
C ALA A 135 2.87 -12.30 -12.49
N LYS A 136 3.05 -11.07 -13.00
CA LYS A 136 4.38 -10.48 -13.18
C LYS A 136 4.94 -10.00 -11.85
N LEU A 137 4.10 -9.35 -11.03
CA LEU A 137 4.43 -8.84 -9.71
C LEU A 137 3.42 -9.35 -8.67
N VAL A 138 3.92 -9.66 -7.47
CA VAL A 138 3.07 -9.92 -6.30
C VAL A 138 3.48 -8.97 -5.19
N VAL A 139 2.55 -8.12 -4.76
CA VAL A 139 2.72 -7.17 -3.66
C VAL A 139 2.08 -7.75 -2.41
N ILE A 140 2.79 -7.76 -1.29
CA ILE A 140 2.35 -8.40 -0.06
C ILE A 140 2.46 -7.41 1.10
N THR A 141 1.43 -7.37 1.96
CA THR A 141 1.42 -6.56 3.18
C THR A 141 1.41 -7.44 4.42
N LEU A 142 1.82 -6.90 5.58
CA LEU A 142 1.80 -7.63 6.86
C LEU A 142 0.57 -7.35 7.73
N GLU A 143 -0.47 -6.71 7.20
CA GLU A 143 -1.78 -6.58 7.88
C GLU A 143 -2.65 -7.85 7.77
N ILE A 144 -2.02 -9.01 7.65
CA ILE A 144 -2.58 -10.36 7.67
C ILE A 144 -1.65 -11.23 8.51
N PRO A 145 -2.02 -12.45 8.90
CA PRO A 145 -1.10 -13.29 9.68
C PRO A 145 0.26 -13.41 8.99
N ILE A 146 1.32 -13.03 9.68
CA ILE A 146 2.68 -12.95 9.12
C ILE A 146 3.10 -14.28 8.48
N THR A 147 2.80 -15.40 9.13
CA THR A 147 3.10 -16.73 8.59
C THR A 147 2.44 -16.99 7.25
N THR A 148 1.22 -16.47 7.04
CA THR A 148 0.48 -16.56 5.78
C THR A 148 1.07 -15.60 4.73
N ALA A 149 1.41 -14.37 5.12
CA ALA A 149 2.06 -13.40 4.23
C ALA A 149 3.41 -13.94 3.70
N LEU A 150 4.24 -14.47 4.59
CA LEU A 150 5.54 -15.07 4.23
C LEU A 150 5.38 -16.35 3.40
N TYR A 151 4.32 -17.13 3.64
CA TYR A 151 3.99 -18.26 2.79
C TYR A 151 3.61 -17.80 1.37
N ALA A 152 2.75 -16.77 1.25
CA ALA A 152 2.38 -16.19 -0.04
C ALA A 152 3.60 -15.68 -0.82
N ALA A 153 4.56 -15.02 -0.14
CA ALA A 153 5.79 -14.57 -0.75
C ALA A 153 6.62 -15.74 -1.32
N ARG A 154 6.82 -16.79 -0.52
CA ARG A 154 7.55 -17.99 -0.97
C ARG A 154 6.86 -18.69 -2.13
N LEU A 155 5.55 -18.87 -2.06
CA LEU A 155 4.77 -19.50 -3.15
C LEU A 155 4.87 -18.66 -4.42
N ALA A 156 4.59 -17.36 -4.36
CA ALA A 156 4.66 -16.47 -5.52
C ALA A 156 6.05 -16.49 -6.18
N LYS A 157 7.11 -16.43 -5.39
CA LYS A 157 8.48 -16.52 -5.89
C LYS A 157 8.79 -17.88 -6.52
N SER A 158 8.36 -18.98 -5.91
CA SER A 158 8.55 -20.33 -6.47
C SER A 158 7.82 -20.52 -7.81
N LEU A 159 6.70 -19.85 -7.96
CA LEU A 159 5.94 -19.76 -9.21
C LEU A 159 6.56 -18.77 -10.21
N GLY A 160 7.63 -18.05 -9.85
CA GLY A 160 8.44 -17.15 -10.68
C GLY A 160 7.88 -15.73 -10.81
N ALA A 161 6.98 -15.27 -9.95
CA ALA A 161 6.61 -13.87 -9.85
C ALA A 161 7.72 -13.07 -9.13
N PHE A 162 7.84 -11.78 -9.45
CA PHE A 162 8.67 -10.87 -8.67
C PHE A 162 7.89 -10.38 -7.45
N THR A 163 8.44 -10.57 -6.26
CA THR A 163 7.73 -10.32 -4.99
C THR A 163 8.19 -9.02 -4.34
N ILE A 164 7.23 -8.21 -3.94
CA ILE A 164 7.43 -6.94 -3.22
C ILE A 164 6.76 -7.07 -1.86
N LEU A 165 7.49 -6.85 -0.77
CA LEU A 165 6.93 -6.82 0.58
C LEU A 165 6.94 -5.40 1.13
N THR A 166 5.76 -4.93 1.56
CA THR A 166 5.59 -3.71 2.38
C THR A 166 5.31 -4.15 3.82
N PRO A 167 6.28 -4.00 4.74
CA PRO A 167 6.23 -4.67 6.04
C PRO A 167 5.43 -3.92 7.12
N GLY A 168 4.41 -3.17 6.74
CA GLY A 168 3.56 -2.46 7.69
C GLY A 168 2.32 -3.28 8.10
N PRO A 169 2.02 -3.39 9.42
CA PRO A 169 2.86 -3.02 10.55
C PRO A 169 4.08 -3.94 10.70
N ALA A 170 5.24 -3.36 10.97
CA ALA A 170 6.46 -4.13 11.11
C ALA A 170 6.55 -4.79 12.48
N GLU A 171 6.99 -6.04 12.49
CA GLU A 171 7.35 -6.81 13.68
C GLU A 171 8.75 -7.39 13.51
N ALA A 172 9.35 -7.86 14.59
CA ALA A 172 10.63 -8.56 14.53
C ALA A 172 10.50 -9.88 13.76
N LEU A 173 11.31 -10.05 12.74
CA LEU A 173 11.35 -11.24 11.89
C LEU A 173 12.70 -11.96 12.01
N HIS A 174 12.70 -13.25 11.74
CA HIS A 174 13.95 -14.01 11.63
C HIS A 174 14.62 -13.78 10.26
N SER A 175 15.93 -13.90 10.21
CA SER A 175 16.70 -13.64 8.98
C SER A 175 16.26 -14.48 7.78
N SER A 176 15.75 -15.69 8.00
CA SER A 176 15.25 -16.60 6.95
C SER A 176 13.83 -16.28 6.46
N ASP A 177 13.09 -15.41 7.15
CA ASP A 177 11.68 -15.20 6.87
C ASP A 177 11.46 -14.55 5.50
N LEU A 178 12.35 -13.66 5.08
CA LEU A 178 12.24 -12.93 3.82
C LEU A 178 12.85 -13.66 2.60
N ALA A 179 13.14 -14.94 2.68
CA ALA A 179 13.67 -15.73 1.54
C ALA A 179 12.76 -15.69 0.29
N GLY A 180 11.47 -15.52 0.47
CA GLY A 180 10.48 -15.35 -0.61
C GLY A 180 10.38 -13.94 -1.17
N VAL A 181 11.15 -12.95 -0.70
CA VAL A 181 11.03 -11.54 -1.06
C VAL A 181 12.14 -11.12 -2.01
N ASP A 182 11.79 -10.46 -3.12
CA ASP A 182 12.76 -9.90 -4.08
C ASP A 182 13.03 -8.41 -3.82
N LEU A 183 12.07 -7.69 -3.28
CA LEU A 183 12.17 -6.28 -2.93
C LEU A 183 11.43 -5.99 -1.63
N LEU A 184 12.11 -5.43 -0.65
CA LEU A 184 11.55 -4.95 0.61
C LEU A 184 11.36 -3.44 0.56
N VAL A 185 10.16 -2.96 0.94
CA VAL A 185 9.78 -1.53 0.86
C VAL A 185 9.24 -1.05 2.22
N PRO A 186 10.09 -0.84 3.23
CA PRO A 186 9.71 -0.25 4.52
C PRO A 186 9.77 1.28 4.48
N ASN A 187 9.13 1.92 5.47
CA ASN A 187 9.51 3.26 5.90
C ASN A 187 10.68 3.21 6.92
N GLU A 188 11.19 4.37 7.36
CA GLU A 188 12.32 4.45 8.31
C GLU A 188 12.02 3.72 9.64
N ASN A 189 10.80 3.86 10.17
CA ASN A 189 10.41 3.21 11.42
C ASN A 189 10.28 1.70 11.25
N GLU A 190 9.64 1.25 10.17
CA GLU A 190 9.51 -0.17 9.83
C GLU A 190 10.89 -0.82 9.63
N ALA A 191 11.80 -0.12 8.93
CA ALA A 191 13.17 -0.58 8.74
C ALA A 191 13.92 -0.77 10.07
N SER A 192 13.78 0.20 10.98
CA SER A 192 14.38 0.12 12.32
C SER A 192 13.78 -1.02 13.14
N THR A 193 12.46 -1.20 13.09
CA THR A 193 11.76 -2.28 13.80
C THR A 193 12.21 -3.67 13.32
N LEU A 194 12.33 -3.87 12.01
CA LEU A 194 12.79 -5.12 11.42
C LEU A 194 14.22 -5.49 11.83
N LEU A 195 15.06 -4.50 12.11
CA LEU A 195 16.43 -4.71 12.60
C LEU A 195 16.52 -4.83 14.14
N GLY A 196 15.38 -4.82 14.84
CA GLY A 196 15.36 -4.88 16.31
C GLY A 196 15.92 -3.62 16.98
N ALA A 197 16.09 -2.54 16.24
CA ALA A 197 16.69 -1.29 16.72
C ALA A 197 15.61 -0.33 17.27
N LEU A 198 14.63 -0.84 18.01
CA LEU A 198 13.59 -0.03 18.66
C LEU A 198 14.23 1.06 19.52
N GLY A 199 14.00 2.32 19.14
CA GLY A 199 14.51 3.49 19.86
C GLY A 199 15.73 4.18 19.23
N ASN A 200 16.32 3.66 18.18
CA ASN A 200 17.44 4.29 17.49
C ASN A 200 16.99 4.92 16.14
N SER A 201 16.02 5.84 16.22
CA SER A 201 15.41 6.55 15.07
C SER A 201 16.38 7.50 14.34
N GLN A 202 17.68 7.46 14.65
CA GLN A 202 18.71 8.34 14.06
C GLN A 202 19.67 7.60 13.11
N GLN A 203 19.34 6.39 12.70
CA GLN A 203 20.20 5.70 11.73
C GLN A 203 20.00 6.29 10.33
N GLU A 204 21.11 6.57 9.65
CA GLU A 204 21.08 7.03 8.27
C GLU A 204 20.42 5.96 7.37
N PRO A 205 19.54 6.36 6.41
CA PRO A 205 18.83 5.40 5.55
C PRO A 205 19.75 4.41 4.83
N GLY A 206 20.97 4.82 4.50
CA GLY A 206 21.97 3.94 3.91
C GLY A 206 22.46 2.84 4.85
N GLN A 207 22.53 3.10 6.15
CA GLN A 207 22.88 2.10 7.17
C GLN A 207 21.73 1.12 7.38
N LEU A 208 20.49 1.63 7.46
CA LEU A 208 19.28 0.79 7.54
C LEU A 208 19.18 -0.14 6.33
N ALA A 209 19.31 0.40 5.11
CA ALA A 209 19.23 -0.39 3.89
C ALA A 209 20.30 -1.47 3.83
N ARG A 210 21.53 -1.16 4.25
CA ARG A 210 22.63 -2.14 4.33
C ARG A 210 22.30 -3.22 5.37
N GLY A 211 21.90 -2.83 6.58
CA GLY A 211 21.55 -3.76 7.65
C GLY A 211 20.42 -4.71 7.24
N LEU A 212 19.36 -4.22 6.60
CA LEU A 212 18.26 -5.04 6.10
C LEU A 212 18.73 -6.03 5.02
N ARG A 213 19.57 -5.58 4.10
CA ARG A 213 20.11 -6.45 3.05
C ARG A 213 20.99 -7.56 3.62
N GLU A 214 21.87 -7.22 4.54
CA GLU A 214 22.79 -8.17 5.18
C GLU A 214 22.03 -9.15 6.08
N PHE A 215 21.13 -8.66 6.93
CA PHE A 215 20.40 -9.50 7.88
C PHE A 215 19.44 -10.48 7.22
N PHE A 216 18.70 -10.04 6.20
CA PHE A 216 17.71 -10.87 5.50
C PHE A 216 18.24 -11.52 4.21
N GLY A 217 19.46 -11.26 3.80
CA GLY A 217 20.00 -11.75 2.52
C GLY A 217 19.32 -11.17 1.28
N LEU A 218 18.82 -9.95 1.37
CA LEU A 218 18.07 -9.30 0.30
C LEU A 218 19.00 -8.63 -0.72
N GLU A 219 18.65 -8.74 -2.00
CA GLU A 219 19.35 -8.00 -3.05
C GLU A 219 18.85 -6.54 -3.11
N ARG A 220 17.54 -6.30 -2.88
CA ARG A 220 16.90 -4.99 -3.11
C ARG A 220 16.11 -4.53 -1.91
N VAL A 221 16.35 -3.26 -1.54
CA VAL A 221 15.59 -2.55 -0.50
C VAL A 221 15.33 -1.13 -0.98
N VAL A 222 14.09 -0.65 -0.79
CA VAL A 222 13.72 0.75 -0.98
C VAL A 222 13.11 1.26 0.31
N ILE A 223 13.74 2.23 0.97
CA ILE A 223 13.22 2.83 2.20
C ILE A 223 12.53 4.15 1.84
N THR A 224 11.24 4.28 2.19
CA THR A 224 10.52 5.55 2.03
C THR A 224 10.87 6.52 3.14
N LEU A 225 11.10 7.80 2.79
CA LEU A 225 11.59 8.86 3.67
C LEU A 225 10.59 10.04 3.79
N GLY A 226 9.30 9.78 3.52
CA GLY A 226 8.27 10.81 3.49
C GLY A 226 8.57 11.92 2.47
N GLU A 227 8.47 13.17 2.88
CA GLU A 227 8.77 14.33 2.02
C GLU A 227 10.21 14.37 1.49
N LYS A 228 11.12 13.67 2.15
CA LYS A 228 12.53 13.58 1.76
C LYS A 228 12.76 12.62 0.60
N GLY A 229 11.72 11.90 0.13
CA GLY A 229 11.78 10.97 -0.99
C GLY A 229 12.02 9.52 -0.58
N ALA A 230 13.05 8.87 -1.13
CA ALA A 230 13.34 7.47 -0.83
C ALA A 230 14.85 7.18 -0.87
N PHE A 231 15.26 6.08 -0.25
CA PHE A 231 16.61 5.51 -0.38
C PHE A 231 16.52 4.16 -1.10
N VAL A 232 17.27 4.02 -2.19
CA VAL A 232 17.32 2.80 -2.99
C VAL A 232 18.64 2.08 -2.74
N ALA A 233 18.59 0.80 -2.45
CA ALA A 233 19.76 -0.07 -2.40
C ALA A 233 19.48 -1.37 -3.16
N ASP A 234 20.34 -1.67 -4.14
CA ASP A 234 20.39 -2.95 -4.85
C ASP A 234 21.85 -3.42 -4.96
N GLY A 235 22.12 -4.50 -5.69
CA GLY A 235 23.50 -5.00 -5.87
C GLY A 235 24.44 -4.01 -6.57
N LYS A 236 23.93 -2.93 -7.18
CA LYS A 236 24.70 -1.97 -8.00
C LYS A 236 24.59 -0.53 -7.50
N THR A 237 23.51 -0.18 -6.84
CA THR A 237 23.16 1.19 -6.47
C THR A 237 22.84 1.30 -4.98
N ALA A 238 23.35 2.34 -4.34
CA ALA A 238 22.94 2.72 -2.97
C ALA A 238 22.92 4.25 -2.92
N ARG A 239 21.73 4.85 -3.03
CA ARG A 239 21.61 6.32 -3.06
C ARG A 239 20.23 6.81 -2.61
N ARG A 240 20.22 8.04 -2.14
CA ARG A 240 18.99 8.80 -1.88
C ARG A 240 18.42 9.37 -3.18
N LEU A 241 17.11 9.30 -3.32
CA LEU A 241 16.32 9.95 -4.35
C LEU A 241 15.47 11.05 -3.69
N PRO A 242 15.47 12.28 -4.20
CA PRO A 242 14.70 13.36 -3.60
C PRO A 242 13.19 13.13 -3.78
N GLY A 243 12.41 13.62 -2.83
CA GLY A 243 10.96 13.72 -2.96
C GLY A 243 10.52 14.88 -3.84
N PHE A 244 9.27 14.87 -4.24
CA PHE A 244 8.62 16.00 -4.93
C PHE A 244 7.97 16.91 -3.88
N LYS A 245 8.36 18.19 -3.87
CA LYS A 245 7.86 19.15 -2.89
C LYS A 245 6.42 19.57 -3.21
N VAL A 246 5.52 19.30 -2.29
CA VAL A 246 4.09 19.63 -2.39
C VAL A 246 3.57 20.08 -1.02
N THR A 247 2.40 20.72 -1.00
CA THR A 247 1.67 20.97 0.23
C THR A 247 0.78 19.77 0.51
N ALA A 248 1.00 19.11 1.63
CA ALA A 248 0.20 17.97 2.03
C ALA A 248 -1.14 18.41 2.61
N ALA A 249 -2.23 17.78 2.16
CA ALA A 249 -3.56 17.87 2.72
C ALA A 249 -3.85 16.66 3.65
N ASP A 250 -3.39 15.47 3.26
CA ASP A 250 -3.53 14.23 4.01
C ASP A 250 -2.36 13.30 3.67
N THR A 251 -1.77 12.66 4.67
CA THR A 251 -0.61 11.76 4.46
C THR A 251 -0.98 10.27 4.47
N VAL A 252 -2.24 9.94 4.79
CA VAL A 252 -2.71 8.56 4.78
C VAL A 252 -2.68 7.98 3.36
N GLY A 253 -2.22 6.75 3.20
CA GLY A 253 -2.11 6.08 1.90
C GLY A 253 -0.94 6.52 1.02
N ALA A 254 -0.11 7.50 1.43
CA ALA A 254 1.05 7.94 0.65
C ALA A 254 2.02 6.80 0.33
N GLY A 255 2.28 5.92 1.29
CA GLY A 255 3.12 4.73 1.13
C GLY A 255 2.51 3.70 0.17
N ASP A 256 1.18 3.58 0.18
CA ASP A 256 0.46 2.66 -0.72
C ASP A 256 0.48 3.19 -2.16
N ALA A 257 0.25 4.49 -2.35
CA ALA A 257 0.42 5.15 -3.65
C ALA A 257 1.86 5.05 -4.16
N PHE A 258 2.85 5.23 -3.28
CA PHE A 258 4.26 5.04 -3.61
C PHE A 258 4.52 3.61 -4.10
N THR A 259 4.04 2.60 -3.36
CA THR A 259 4.21 1.19 -3.70
C THR A 259 3.57 0.86 -5.05
N ALA A 260 2.38 1.40 -5.32
CA ALA A 260 1.72 1.22 -6.62
C ALA A 260 2.51 1.87 -7.76
N GLY A 261 3.06 3.07 -7.58
CA GLY A 261 3.92 3.73 -8.55
C GLY A 261 5.22 2.97 -8.80
N LEU A 262 5.84 2.45 -7.73
CA LEU A 262 7.01 1.57 -7.82
C LEU A 262 6.68 0.29 -8.61
N ALA A 263 5.55 -0.35 -8.28
CA ALA A 263 5.08 -1.54 -9.00
C ALA A 263 4.79 -1.22 -10.48
N PHE A 264 4.20 -0.06 -10.79
CA PHE A 264 3.99 0.39 -12.16
C PHE A 264 5.31 0.49 -12.95
N GLY A 265 6.32 1.13 -12.37
CA GLY A 265 7.64 1.23 -13.00
C GLY A 265 8.26 -0.14 -13.26
N LEU A 266 8.26 -1.02 -12.27
CA LEU A 266 8.79 -2.38 -12.39
C LEU A 266 7.99 -3.25 -13.38
N TYR A 267 6.68 -3.08 -13.41
CA TYR A 267 5.81 -3.76 -14.39
C TYR A 267 6.19 -3.39 -15.83
N HIS A 268 6.54 -2.14 -16.06
CA HIS A 268 7.01 -1.62 -17.36
C HIS A 268 8.53 -1.73 -17.54
N GLU A 269 9.21 -2.57 -16.74
CA GLU A 269 10.63 -2.90 -16.86
C GLU A 269 11.57 -1.69 -16.73
N ALA A 270 11.15 -0.68 -15.98
CA ALA A 270 12.03 0.41 -15.59
C ALA A 270 13.09 -0.09 -14.58
N SER A 271 14.20 0.63 -14.48
CA SER A 271 15.18 0.36 -13.41
C SER A 271 14.54 0.56 -12.03
N LEU A 272 15.08 -0.08 -10.99
CA LEU A 272 14.59 0.12 -9.62
C LEU A 272 14.61 1.61 -9.22
N VAL A 273 15.63 2.34 -9.67
CA VAL A 273 15.75 3.78 -9.45
C VAL A 273 14.61 4.55 -10.13
N ASP A 274 14.35 4.27 -11.40
CA ASP A 274 13.30 4.96 -12.16
C ASP A 274 11.91 4.64 -11.63
N ALA A 275 11.68 3.37 -11.28
CA ALA A 275 10.45 2.93 -10.63
C ALA A 275 10.23 3.63 -9.29
N THR A 276 11.30 3.80 -8.49
CA THR A 276 11.24 4.51 -7.20
C THR A 276 10.94 6.01 -7.40
N ILE A 277 11.52 6.67 -8.41
CA ILE A 277 11.20 8.06 -8.72
C ILE A 277 9.70 8.20 -9.06
N PHE A 278 9.14 7.27 -9.83
CA PHE A 278 7.72 7.27 -10.12
C PHE A 278 6.87 7.01 -8.88
N GLY A 279 7.31 6.11 -7.99
CA GLY A 279 6.71 5.91 -6.67
C GLY A 279 6.70 7.20 -5.84
N CYS A 280 7.79 7.97 -5.81
CA CYS A 280 7.82 9.28 -5.16
C CYS A 280 6.79 10.25 -5.75
N LEU A 281 6.59 10.25 -7.07
CA LEU A 281 5.60 11.11 -7.74
C LEU A 281 4.17 10.73 -7.36
N THR A 282 3.83 9.44 -7.39
CA THR A 282 2.49 8.95 -7.03
C THR A 282 2.17 9.20 -5.55
N GLY A 283 3.16 9.00 -4.66
CA GLY A 283 3.04 9.35 -3.23
C GLY A 283 2.86 10.86 -3.03
N ALA A 284 3.63 11.70 -3.73
CA ALA A 284 3.48 13.15 -3.66
C ALA A 284 2.10 13.63 -4.16
N ARG A 285 1.55 13.00 -5.22
CA ARG A 285 0.19 13.31 -5.69
C ARG A 285 -0.85 12.89 -4.64
N ALA A 286 -0.68 11.73 -4.04
CA ALA A 286 -1.65 11.22 -3.06
C ALA A 286 -1.83 12.18 -1.89
N VAL A 287 -0.76 12.70 -1.33
CA VAL A 287 -0.83 13.59 -0.16
C VAL A 287 -1.45 14.96 -0.43
N THR A 288 -1.65 15.35 -1.68
CA THR A 288 -2.30 16.64 -2.03
C THR A 288 -3.81 16.60 -2.00
N VAL A 289 -4.41 15.45 -1.77
CA VAL A 289 -5.87 15.25 -1.74
C VAL A 289 -6.28 14.69 -0.39
N GLN A 290 -7.37 15.19 0.15
CA GLN A 290 -7.98 14.65 1.36
C GLN A 290 -8.63 13.29 1.05
N GLU A 291 -8.57 12.34 1.99
CA GLU A 291 -8.98 10.95 1.87
C GLU A 291 -8.03 10.12 0.96
N SER A 292 -7.43 9.07 1.52
CA SER A 292 -6.37 8.28 0.89
C SER A 292 -6.74 7.74 -0.50
N ILE A 293 -7.89 7.07 -0.64
CA ILE A 293 -8.30 6.47 -1.92
C ILE A 293 -8.55 7.53 -3.00
N ARG A 294 -9.11 8.69 -2.66
CA ARG A 294 -9.27 9.79 -3.62
C ARG A 294 -7.93 10.38 -4.06
N GLY A 295 -6.93 10.30 -3.20
CA GLY A 295 -5.56 10.70 -3.49
C GLY A 295 -4.87 9.81 -4.52
N PHE A 296 -5.28 8.54 -4.70
CA PHE A 296 -4.68 7.65 -5.69
C PHE A 296 -5.08 8.08 -7.10
N GLY A 297 -4.16 8.70 -7.81
CA GLY A 297 -4.43 9.24 -9.14
C GLY A 297 -4.43 8.17 -10.23
N THR A 298 -5.24 8.39 -11.28
CA THR A 298 -5.10 7.70 -12.56
C THR A 298 -3.84 8.18 -13.29
N LEU A 299 -3.41 7.46 -14.33
CA LEU A 299 -2.25 7.91 -15.14
C LEU A 299 -2.45 9.31 -15.72
N THR A 300 -3.67 9.66 -16.11
CA THR A 300 -4.00 11.01 -16.60
C THR A 300 -3.80 12.06 -15.52
N GLU A 301 -4.35 11.83 -14.32
CA GLU A 301 -4.21 12.76 -13.18
C GLU A 301 -2.75 12.88 -12.71
N ILE A 302 -1.97 11.78 -12.71
CA ILE A 302 -0.53 11.82 -12.44
C ILE A 302 0.21 12.62 -13.49
N SER A 303 -0.13 12.46 -14.78
CA SER A 303 0.48 13.23 -15.86
C SER A 303 0.18 14.74 -15.76
N GLU A 304 -1.07 15.09 -15.47
CA GLU A 304 -1.49 16.49 -15.27
C GLU A 304 -0.81 17.09 -14.04
N PHE A 305 -0.82 16.39 -12.92
CA PHE A 305 -0.14 16.80 -11.69
C PHE A 305 1.35 17.07 -11.92
N ARG A 306 2.05 16.15 -12.59
CA ARG A 306 3.45 16.30 -12.95
C ARG A 306 3.70 17.55 -13.79
N LYS A 307 2.88 17.75 -14.84
CA LYS A 307 3.01 18.89 -15.75
C LYS A 307 2.75 20.21 -15.03
N ALA A 308 1.72 20.27 -14.20
CA ALA A 308 1.35 21.48 -13.45
C ALA A 308 2.46 21.94 -12.48
N HIS A 309 3.25 21.01 -11.94
CA HIS A 309 4.33 21.30 -11.01
C HIS A 309 5.74 21.34 -11.67
N GLY A 310 5.82 21.06 -12.97
CA GLY A 310 7.13 21.00 -13.66
C GLY A 310 8.02 19.83 -13.19
N PHE A 311 7.44 18.75 -12.65
CA PHE A 311 8.20 17.61 -12.15
C PHE A 311 8.73 16.73 -13.29
N ALA A 312 10.03 16.45 -13.27
CA ALA A 312 10.67 15.53 -14.20
C ALA A 312 10.57 14.08 -13.72
N ILE A 313 10.30 13.17 -14.63
CA ILE A 313 10.36 11.73 -14.42
C ILE A 313 11.15 11.06 -15.54
N PRO A 314 11.60 9.80 -15.36
CA PRO A 314 12.32 9.08 -16.39
C PRO A 314 11.55 9.01 -17.72
N GLU A 315 12.21 9.27 -18.84
CA GLU A 315 11.60 9.35 -20.18
C GLU A 315 10.81 8.08 -20.55
N ARG A 316 11.35 6.90 -20.20
CA ARG A 316 10.68 5.62 -20.44
C ARG A 316 9.28 5.58 -19.80
N LEU A 317 9.14 6.05 -18.56
CA LEU A 317 7.86 6.06 -17.86
C LEU A 317 6.95 7.18 -18.37
N GLN A 318 7.52 8.31 -18.76
CA GLN A 318 6.76 9.37 -19.42
C GLN A 318 6.12 8.87 -20.72
N ALA A 319 6.86 8.16 -21.57
CA ALA A 319 6.32 7.56 -22.78
C ALA A 319 5.18 6.57 -22.51
N VAL A 320 5.31 5.73 -21.48
CA VAL A 320 4.26 4.78 -21.08
C VAL A 320 2.98 5.48 -20.65
N ILE A 321 3.09 6.56 -19.87
CA ILE A 321 1.94 7.35 -19.40
C ILE A 321 1.22 8.03 -20.56
N GLU A 322 1.97 8.60 -21.51
CA GLU A 322 1.41 9.30 -22.66
C GLU A 322 0.72 8.36 -23.67
N LEU A 323 1.18 7.11 -23.76
CA LEU A 323 0.58 6.09 -24.64
C LEU A 323 -0.68 5.42 -24.05
N ASN A 324 -0.89 5.52 -22.73
CA ASN A 324 -1.99 4.84 -22.02
C ASN A 324 -2.85 5.81 -21.20
N PRO A 325 -3.44 6.85 -21.79
CA PRO A 325 -4.30 7.77 -21.04
C PRO A 325 -5.50 7.01 -20.49
N ARG A 326 -5.77 7.17 -19.20
CA ARG A 326 -6.98 6.64 -18.54
C ARG A 326 -7.94 7.77 -18.22
N PRO A 327 -9.27 7.55 -18.31
CA PRO A 327 -10.22 8.59 -17.93
C PRO A 327 -9.99 9.03 -16.48
N LYS A 328 -10.28 10.31 -16.22
CA LYS A 328 -10.29 10.84 -14.85
C LYS A 328 -11.32 10.09 -14.02
N ASN A 329 -11.06 9.95 -12.72
CA ASN A 329 -12.07 9.46 -11.80
C ASN A 329 -13.24 10.43 -11.76
N ASN A 330 -14.40 10.05 -12.29
CA ASN A 330 -15.65 10.76 -12.12
C ASN A 330 -16.25 10.54 -10.70
N ALA A 331 -15.41 10.44 -9.68
CA ALA A 331 -15.84 10.36 -8.28
C ALA A 331 -16.25 11.73 -7.69
N GLU A 332 -16.57 12.70 -8.54
CA GLU A 332 -17.45 13.81 -8.20
C GLU A 332 -18.90 13.38 -8.36
N GLY A 333 -19.26 12.27 -7.72
CA GLY A 333 -20.64 11.87 -7.53
C GLY A 333 -21.27 12.86 -6.56
N GLU A 334 -22.28 13.55 -7.04
CA GLU A 334 -23.17 14.45 -6.35
C GLU A 334 -23.34 14.07 -4.88
N GLY A 335 -22.91 14.99 -4.00
CA GLY A 335 -23.25 14.90 -2.60
C GLY A 335 -24.75 14.74 -2.49
N ALA A 336 -25.19 13.63 -1.95
CA ALA A 336 -26.54 13.55 -1.43
C ALA A 336 -26.69 14.70 -0.44
N LYS A 337 -27.37 15.77 -0.88
CA LYS A 337 -27.87 16.81 0.02
C LYS A 337 -28.87 16.19 0.97
N PRO A 338 -28.96 16.72 2.20
CA PRO A 338 -29.63 16.16 3.35
C PRO A 338 -31.09 15.84 3.12
#